data_cf33702dc0ec697ed00f739171ee85e9
#
_entry.id   cf33702dc0ec697ed00f739171ee85e9
#
_cell.length_a   1.000
_cell.length_b   1.000
_cell.length_c   1.000
_cell.angle_alpha   90.00
_cell.angle_beta   90.00
_cell.angle_gamma   90.00
#
_symmetry.space_group_name_H-M   'P 1'
#
loop_
_entity.id
_entity.type
_entity.pdbx_description
1 polymer ?
#
loop_
_entity_poly.entity_id
_entity_poly.type
_entity_poly.pdbx_seq_one_letter_code
_entity_poly.pdbx_strand_id
1 'polypeptide(L)'
;YIHSRLLERAARVNAEYVNKFTKGKVKDKTGSLTALPVIETAAGDVSAFVPTNVISITDGQIFLESDLFNAGIRPAINAGISVSRVGGAAQTKVIKKLGGGVRLALAQYRELAAFAQFASDLDEATRKQLDRGRMFTELMKQAQYAPLSVSNMAITLLAANNGYLDDVPTEKVLSFESALHGFMSSKYKKVMDDIESTLSMNEDSEKKAIKAIEDFKATNTY
;
A
#
# COMPACT_ATOMS: atom_id res chain seq x y z
N TYR A 1 -30.86 -7.13 4.37
CA TYR A 1 -31.17 -6.75 5.75
C TYR A 1 -30.37 -7.55 6.81
N ILE A 2 -30.28 -8.88 6.67
CA ILE A 2 -29.49 -9.73 7.59
C ILE A 2 -27.99 -9.45 7.44
N HIS A 3 -27.48 -9.34 6.22
CA HIS A 3 -26.07 -9.00 5.95
C HIS A 3 -25.69 -7.65 6.57
N SER A 4 -26.52 -6.62 6.42
CA SER A 4 -26.30 -5.32 7.06
C SER A 4 -26.15 -5.45 8.56
N ARG A 5 -27.10 -6.12 9.22
CA ARG A 5 -27.09 -6.31 10.68
C ARG A 5 -25.86 -7.09 11.17
N LEU A 6 -25.42 -8.08 10.40
CA LEU A 6 -24.23 -8.86 10.72
C LEU A 6 -22.97 -8.00 10.61
N LEU A 7 -22.81 -7.25 9.51
CA LEU A 7 -21.63 -6.42 9.26
C LEU A 7 -21.59 -5.18 10.17
N GLU A 8 -22.73 -4.64 10.58
CA GLU A 8 -22.82 -3.55 11.57
C GLU A 8 -22.30 -3.92 12.98
N ARG A 9 -22.07 -5.21 13.24
CA ARG A 9 -21.34 -5.63 14.47
C ARG A 9 -19.87 -5.22 14.43
N ALA A 10 -19.30 -5.05 13.25
CA ALA A 10 -17.97 -4.49 13.07
C ALA A 10 -18.04 -2.98 13.32
N ALA A 11 -17.61 -2.55 14.49
CA ALA A 11 -17.70 -1.17 14.93
C ALA A 11 -16.55 -0.82 15.88
N ARG A 12 -16.29 0.46 16.01
CA ARG A 12 -15.46 1.01 17.07
C ARG A 12 -16.37 1.64 18.12
N VAL A 13 -16.22 1.22 19.37
CA VAL A 13 -16.97 1.75 20.50
C VAL A 13 -16.11 2.69 21.34
N ASN A 14 -16.72 3.75 21.85
CA ASN A 14 -16.08 4.72 22.72
C ASN A 14 -16.00 4.24 24.18
N ALA A 15 -15.25 4.95 25.00
CA ALA A 15 -15.06 4.59 26.40
C ALA A 15 -16.37 4.66 27.21
N GLU A 16 -17.25 5.60 26.90
CA GLU A 16 -18.55 5.71 27.56
C GLU A 16 -19.44 4.47 27.32
N TYR A 17 -19.52 4.00 26.08
CA TYR A 17 -20.24 2.79 25.74
C TYR A 17 -19.67 1.56 26.47
N VAL A 18 -18.34 1.40 26.46
CA VAL A 18 -17.66 0.28 27.15
C VAL A 18 -17.94 0.32 28.65
N ASN A 19 -17.84 1.48 29.29
CA ASN A 19 -18.16 1.66 30.70
C ASN A 19 -19.62 1.27 31.01
N LYS A 20 -20.56 1.78 30.24
CA LYS A 20 -22.01 1.46 30.38
C LYS A 20 -22.28 -0.02 30.18
N PHE A 21 -21.77 -0.62 29.10
CA PHE A 21 -21.99 -2.03 28.76
C PHE A 21 -21.40 -2.97 29.82
N THR A 22 -20.23 -2.65 30.38
CA THR A 22 -19.54 -3.43 31.41
C THR A 22 -20.02 -3.11 32.83
N LYS A 23 -21.06 -2.27 32.97
CA LYS A 23 -21.59 -1.81 34.25
C LYS A 23 -20.52 -1.23 35.18
N GLY A 24 -19.64 -0.41 34.61
CA GLY A 24 -18.56 0.27 35.35
C GLY A 24 -17.31 -0.56 35.63
N LYS A 25 -17.27 -1.83 35.19
CA LYS A 25 -16.10 -2.70 35.42
C LYS A 25 -14.88 -2.30 34.58
N VAL A 26 -15.11 -1.72 33.39
CA VAL A 26 -14.04 -1.27 32.50
C VAL A 26 -14.22 0.22 32.22
N LYS A 27 -13.23 1.02 32.60
CA LYS A 27 -13.25 2.49 32.44
C LYS A 27 -12.15 2.91 31.46
N ASP A 28 -12.39 3.99 30.74
CA ASP A 28 -11.42 4.65 29.86
C ASP A 28 -10.80 3.74 28.78
N LYS A 29 -11.52 2.68 28.39
CA LYS A 29 -11.14 1.75 27.32
C LYS A 29 -12.07 1.89 26.13
N THR A 30 -11.48 1.86 24.94
CA THR A 30 -12.22 1.72 23.66
C THR A 30 -12.10 0.29 23.17
N GLY A 31 -12.99 -0.12 22.28
CA GLY A 31 -12.92 -1.42 21.63
C GLY A 31 -13.19 -1.29 20.14
N SER A 32 -12.69 -2.22 19.35
CA SER A 32 -12.99 -2.28 17.92
C SER A 32 -13.08 -3.71 17.44
N LEU A 33 -13.97 -3.94 16.49
CA LEU A 33 -14.10 -5.19 15.74
C LEU A 33 -14.05 -4.84 14.25
N THR A 34 -13.12 -5.43 13.52
CA THR A 34 -13.01 -5.29 12.07
C THR A 34 -13.49 -6.56 11.40
N ALA A 35 -14.40 -6.44 10.43
CA ALA A 35 -14.82 -7.54 9.58
C ALA A 35 -14.23 -7.38 8.18
N LEU A 36 -13.71 -8.46 7.64
CA LEU A 36 -13.19 -8.57 6.27
C LEU A 36 -14.02 -9.64 5.53
N PRO A 37 -15.22 -9.32 5.05
CA PRO A 37 -16.02 -10.26 4.28
C PRO A 37 -15.36 -10.54 2.93
N VAL A 38 -15.27 -11.82 2.56
CA VAL A 38 -14.77 -12.25 1.25
C VAL A 38 -15.96 -12.66 0.39
N ILE A 39 -16.12 -12.03 -0.76
CA ILE A 39 -17.21 -12.27 -1.70
C ILE A 39 -16.63 -12.72 -3.03
N GLU A 40 -17.07 -13.87 -3.51
CA GLU A 40 -16.74 -14.35 -4.84
C GLU A 40 -17.64 -13.66 -5.88
N THR A 41 -17.04 -13.20 -6.97
CA THR A 41 -17.77 -12.64 -8.10
C THR A 41 -17.73 -13.62 -9.28
N ALA A 42 -18.87 -13.85 -9.94
CA ALA A 42 -18.90 -14.63 -11.17
C ALA A 42 -18.33 -13.78 -12.31
N ALA A 43 -17.23 -14.23 -12.90
CA ALA A 43 -16.54 -13.56 -14.01
C ALA A 43 -16.22 -12.06 -13.75
N GLY A 44 -15.97 -11.69 -12.49
CA GLY A 44 -15.69 -10.31 -12.11
C GLY A 44 -16.91 -9.38 -12.03
N ASP A 45 -18.13 -9.91 -12.14
CA ASP A 45 -19.35 -9.11 -12.06
C ASP A 45 -19.61 -8.59 -10.65
N VAL A 46 -19.27 -7.32 -10.42
CA VAL A 46 -19.54 -6.61 -9.16
C VAL A 46 -20.96 -6.03 -9.08
N SER A 47 -21.72 -6.07 -10.19
CA SER A 47 -23.08 -5.53 -10.26
C SER A 47 -24.14 -6.52 -9.74
N ALA A 48 -23.76 -7.76 -9.52
CA ALA A 48 -24.62 -8.79 -8.95
C ALA A 48 -25.13 -8.40 -7.55
N PHE A 49 -26.24 -9.00 -7.14
CA PHE A 49 -26.96 -8.63 -5.91
C PHE A 49 -26.10 -8.69 -4.63
N VAL A 50 -25.33 -9.77 -4.43
CA VAL A 50 -24.52 -9.92 -3.21
C VAL A 50 -23.35 -8.96 -3.16
N PRO A 51 -22.49 -8.84 -4.21
CA PRO A 51 -21.42 -7.84 -4.24
C PRO A 51 -21.95 -6.42 -4.00
N THR A 52 -23.00 -6.02 -4.70
CA THR A 52 -23.57 -4.67 -4.59
C THR A 52 -24.06 -4.37 -3.17
N ASN A 53 -24.76 -5.33 -2.52
CA ASN A 53 -25.19 -5.17 -1.15
C ASN A 53 -24.00 -5.03 -0.18
N VAL A 54 -23.00 -5.88 -0.29
CA VAL A 54 -21.85 -5.85 0.63
C VAL A 54 -21.04 -4.57 0.44
N ILE A 55 -20.80 -4.12 -0.79
CA ILE A 55 -20.12 -2.85 -1.09
C ILE A 55 -20.90 -1.66 -0.48
N SER A 56 -22.22 -1.70 -0.52
CA SER A 56 -23.05 -0.61 0.03
C SER A 56 -22.99 -0.50 1.56
N ILE A 57 -22.74 -1.62 2.24
CA ILE A 57 -22.70 -1.70 3.71
C ILE A 57 -21.31 -1.41 4.25
N THR A 58 -20.26 -1.87 3.57
CA THR A 58 -18.85 -1.74 3.99
C THR A 58 -18.27 -0.37 3.69
N ASP A 59 -17.13 -0.05 4.32
CA ASP A 59 -16.40 1.21 4.12
C ASP A 59 -15.45 1.18 2.90
N GLY A 60 -15.66 0.27 1.99
CA GLY A 60 -14.89 0.13 0.77
C GLY A 60 -14.68 -1.33 0.38
N GLN A 61 -13.94 -1.55 -0.67
CA GLN A 61 -13.61 -2.88 -1.18
C GLN A 61 -12.15 -2.96 -1.64
N ILE A 62 -11.56 -4.12 -1.45
CA ILE A 62 -10.29 -4.52 -2.06
C ILE A 62 -10.66 -5.51 -3.17
N PHE A 63 -10.39 -5.13 -4.42
CA PHE A 63 -10.73 -5.92 -5.59
C PHE A 63 -9.55 -6.76 -6.02
N LEU A 64 -9.75 -8.08 -6.11
CA LEU A 64 -8.75 -9.05 -6.55
C LEU A 64 -9.10 -9.56 -7.95
N GLU A 65 -8.12 -9.57 -8.84
CA GLU A 65 -8.28 -10.00 -10.24
C GLU A 65 -7.47 -11.25 -10.54
N SER A 66 -8.11 -12.23 -11.17
CA SER A 66 -7.46 -13.47 -11.60
C SER A 66 -6.33 -13.20 -12.62
N ASP A 67 -6.52 -12.23 -13.50
CA ASP A 67 -5.53 -11.90 -14.54
C ASP A 67 -4.24 -11.34 -13.92
N LEU A 68 -4.35 -10.48 -12.89
CA LEU A 68 -3.19 -10.01 -12.13
C LEU A 68 -2.49 -11.17 -11.41
N PHE A 69 -3.26 -12.08 -10.82
CA PHE A 69 -2.71 -13.26 -10.16
C PHE A 69 -1.93 -14.15 -11.12
N ASN A 70 -2.50 -14.42 -12.30
CA ASN A 70 -1.89 -15.23 -13.35
C ASN A 70 -0.67 -14.54 -13.96
N ALA A 71 -0.65 -13.20 -14.01
CA ALA A 71 0.51 -12.41 -14.42
C ALA A 71 1.62 -12.35 -13.33
N GLY A 72 1.45 -13.04 -12.20
CA GLY A 72 2.44 -13.06 -11.12
C GLY A 72 2.43 -11.84 -10.21
N ILE A 73 1.43 -10.98 -10.30
CA ILE A 73 1.22 -9.83 -9.40
C ILE A 73 0.49 -10.34 -8.16
N ARG A 74 1.20 -10.44 -7.05
CA ARG A 74 0.69 -10.98 -5.78
C ARG A 74 1.08 -10.06 -4.63
N PRO A 75 0.10 -9.54 -3.86
CA PRO A 75 -1.35 -9.77 -3.97
C PRO A 75 -1.94 -9.20 -5.28
N ALA A 76 -2.94 -9.87 -5.83
CA ALA A 76 -3.57 -9.54 -7.11
C ALA A 76 -4.57 -8.38 -6.99
N ILE A 77 -4.18 -7.32 -6.31
CA ILE A 77 -5.04 -6.17 -5.98
C ILE A 77 -5.10 -5.20 -7.15
N ASN A 78 -6.31 -4.96 -7.65
CA ASN A 78 -6.53 -3.88 -8.59
C ASN A 78 -6.74 -2.56 -7.83
N ALA A 79 -5.68 -1.73 -7.76
CA ALA A 79 -5.70 -0.44 -7.07
C ALA A 79 -6.63 0.60 -7.76
N GLY A 80 -6.98 0.41 -9.03
CA GLY A 80 -7.83 1.34 -9.78
C GLY A 80 -9.30 1.29 -9.35
N ILE A 81 -9.81 0.08 -9.12
CA ILE A 81 -11.22 -0.16 -8.75
C ILE A 81 -11.42 -0.49 -7.27
N SER A 82 -10.33 -0.66 -6.51
CA SER A 82 -10.37 -0.74 -5.06
C SER A 82 -10.66 0.65 -4.47
N VAL A 83 -11.54 0.71 -3.50
CA VAL A 83 -12.01 1.97 -2.90
C VAL A 83 -11.98 1.88 -1.39
N SER A 84 -11.53 2.95 -0.73
CA SER A 84 -11.73 3.18 0.70
C SER A 84 -12.55 4.46 0.91
N ARG A 85 -13.69 4.36 1.60
CA ARG A 85 -14.51 5.53 1.96
C ARG A 85 -13.84 6.40 3.01
N VAL A 86 -13.02 5.81 3.87
CA VAL A 86 -12.23 6.52 4.89
C VAL A 86 -11.01 7.21 4.25
N GLY A 87 -10.39 6.55 3.28
CA GLY A 87 -9.29 7.08 2.49
C GLY A 87 -8.10 7.55 3.32
N GLY A 88 -7.57 8.71 2.98
CA GLY A 88 -6.37 9.26 3.62
C GLY A 88 -6.50 9.58 5.11
N ALA A 89 -7.72 9.60 5.68
CA ALA A 89 -7.90 9.77 7.12
C ALA A 89 -7.48 8.54 7.93
N ALA A 90 -7.49 7.36 7.31
CA ALA A 90 -7.05 6.12 7.93
C ALA A 90 -5.53 5.86 7.79
N GLN A 91 -4.86 6.60 6.91
CA GLN A 91 -3.42 6.43 6.68
C GLN A 91 -2.58 7.11 7.76
N THR A 92 -1.43 6.50 8.06
CA THR A 92 -0.40 7.19 8.84
C THR A 92 0.10 8.42 8.07
N LYS A 93 0.61 9.42 8.80
CA LYS A 93 1.07 10.68 8.16
C LYS A 93 2.16 10.43 7.11
N VAL A 94 3.09 9.51 7.38
CA VAL A 94 4.17 9.18 6.46
C VAL A 94 3.66 8.49 5.20
N ILE A 95 2.76 7.52 5.32
CA ILE A 95 2.19 6.82 4.15
C ILE A 95 1.31 7.75 3.34
N LYS A 96 0.54 8.64 3.99
CA LYS A 96 -0.24 9.67 3.29
C LYS A 96 0.65 10.61 2.47
N LYS A 97 1.80 11.02 3.03
CA LYS A 97 2.77 11.89 2.36
C LYS A 97 3.40 11.21 1.14
N LEU A 98 3.84 9.95 1.28
CA LEU A 98 4.64 9.25 0.28
C LEU A 98 3.81 8.41 -0.70
N GLY A 99 2.64 7.92 -0.30
CA GLY A 99 1.84 6.98 -1.10
C GLY A 99 1.04 7.61 -2.24
N GLY A 100 0.83 8.92 -2.22
CA GLY A 100 -0.01 9.61 -3.22
C GLY A 100 0.51 9.46 -4.65
N GLY A 101 1.81 9.54 -4.85
CA GLY A 101 2.46 9.41 -6.15
C GLY A 101 2.37 8.01 -6.78
N VAL A 102 2.34 6.97 -5.95
CA VAL A 102 2.28 5.56 -6.41
C VAL A 102 0.98 5.27 -7.16
N ARG A 103 -0.16 5.69 -6.60
CA ARG A 103 -1.47 5.45 -7.24
C ARG A 103 -1.56 6.12 -8.61
N LEU A 104 -1.04 7.35 -8.71
CA LEU A 104 -1.00 8.08 -9.98
C LEU A 104 -0.09 7.39 -11.00
N ALA A 105 1.11 6.99 -10.58
CA ALA A 105 2.06 6.28 -11.44
C ALA A 105 1.49 4.95 -11.95
N LEU A 106 0.82 4.17 -11.11
CA LEU A 106 0.18 2.92 -11.50
C LEU A 106 -1.02 3.14 -12.45
N ALA A 107 -1.80 4.20 -12.26
CA ALA A 107 -2.89 4.54 -13.16
C ALA A 107 -2.36 4.93 -14.56
N GLN A 108 -1.37 5.83 -14.60
CA GLN A 108 -0.71 6.23 -15.85
C GLN A 108 -0.05 5.03 -16.57
N TYR A 109 0.61 4.16 -15.81
CA TYR A 109 1.21 2.95 -16.36
C TYR A 109 0.19 2.06 -17.07
N ARG A 110 -0.99 1.83 -16.46
CA ARG A 110 -2.04 1.00 -17.07
C ARG A 110 -2.54 1.58 -18.38
N GLU A 111 -2.76 2.90 -18.44
CA GLU A 111 -3.18 3.57 -19.65
C GLU A 111 -2.10 3.47 -20.74
N LEU A 112 -0.86 3.79 -20.41
CA LEU A 112 0.26 3.76 -21.34
C LEU A 112 0.61 2.34 -21.80
N ALA A 113 0.54 1.33 -20.93
CA ALA A 113 0.85 -0.05 -21.25
C ALA A 113 -0.11 -0.62 -22.32
N ALA A 114 -1.38 -0.21 -22.31
CA ALA A 114 -2.34 -0.60 -23.32
C ALA A 114 -1.97 -0.01 -24.70
N PHE A 115 -1.50 1.22 -24.76
CA PHE A 115 -1.05 1.87 -26.01
C PHE A 115 0.32 1.38 -26.48
N ALA A 116 1.23 1.09 -25.55
CA ALA A 116 2.58 0.65 -25.85
C ALA A 116 2.66 -0.68 -26.63
N GLN A 117 1.60 -1.50 -26.56
CA GLN A 117 1.50 -2.74 -27.36
C GLN A 117 1.34 -2.49 -28.86
N PHE A 118 0.89 -1.30 -29.24
CA PHE A 118 0.58 -0.93 -30.63
C PHE A 118 1.54 0.12 -31.21
N ALA A 119 2.37 0.75 -30.38
CA ALA A 119 3.28 1.80 -30.81
C ALA A 119 4.68 1.25 -31.08
N SER A 120 5.15 1.39 -32.33
CA SER A 120 6.51 0.98 -32.73
C SER A 120 7.60 1.90 -32.17
N ASP A 121 7.29 3.19 -31.97
CA ASP A 121 8.21 4.20 -31.46
C ASP A 121 7.57 4.97 -30.28
N LEU A 122 8.10 4.77 -29.08
CA LEU A 122 7.75 5.54 -27.90
C LEU A 122 8.78 6.64 -27.67
N ASP A 123 8.31 7.85 -27.38
CA ASP A 123 9.21 8.91 -26.93
C ASP A 123 9.87 8.58 -25.58
N GLU A 124 10.97 9.24 -25.28
CA GLU A 124 11.76 8.99 -24.07
C GLU A 124 10.97 9.23 -22.79
N ALA A 125 10.08 10.23 -22.75
CA ALA A 125 9.27 10.55 -21.60
C ALA A 125 8.25 9.46 -21.31
N THR A 126 7.56 8.96 -22.34
CA THR A 126 6.62 7.85 -22.24
C THR A 126 7.32 6.56 -21.80
N ARG A 127 8.52 6.30 -22.33
CA ARG A 127 9.32 5.14 -21.91
C ARG A 127 9.68 5.20 -20.43
N LYS A 128 10.16 6.34 -19.93
CA LYS A 128 10.45 6.55 -18.50
C LYS A 128 9.23 6.34 -17.62
N GLN A 129 8.05 6.81 -18.06
CA GLN A 129 6.81 6.58 -17.30
C GLN A 129 6.43 5.10 -17.25
N LEU A 130 6.60 4.36 -18.34
CA LEU A 130 6.38 2.92 -18.38
C LEU A 130 7.34 2.16 -17.47
N ASP A 131 8.63 2.49 -17.51
CA ASP A 131 9.64 1.83 -16.68
C ASP A 131 9.40 2.12 -15.19
N ARG A 132 9.04 3.36 -14.84
CA ARG A 132 8.64 3.74 -13.49
C ARG A 132 7.38 2.99 -13.03
N GLY A 133 6.39 2.83 -13.90
CA GLY A 133 5.19 2.07 -13.59
C GLY A 133 5.46 0.57 -13.39
N ARG A 134 6.35 -0.01 -14.18
CA ARG A 134 6.83 -1.40 -14.00
C ARG A 134 7.54 -1.55 -12.65
N MET A 135 8.46 -0.66 -12.33
CA MET A 135 9.16 -0.65 -11.05
C MET A 135 8.18 -0.59 -9.87
N PHE A 136 7.19 0.32 -9.88
CA PHE A 136 6.17 0.35 -8.85
C PHE A 136 5.33 -0.93 -8.79
N THR A 137 5.02 -1.53 -9.94
CA THR A 137 4.29 -2.81 -9.99
C THR A 137 5.08 -3.92 -9.30
N GLU A 138 6.40 -3.98 -9.50
CA GLU A 138 7.27 -4.93 -8.79
C GLU A 138 7.32 -4.65 -7.30
N LEU A 139 7.48 -3.39 -6.87
CA LEU A 139 7.50 -3.00 -5.47
C LEU A 139 6.19 -3.30 -4.71
N MET A 140 5.06 -3.37 -5.42
CA MET A 140 3.78 -3.74 -4.80
C MET A 140 3.61 -5.24 -4.61
N LYS A 141 4.50 -6.08 -5.13
CA LYS A 141 4.48 -7.52 -4.86
C LYS A 141 4.94 -7.80 -3.44
N GLN A 142 4.26 -8.72 -2.79
CA GLN A 142 4.54 -9.09 -1.40
C GLN A 142 4.38 -10.59 -1.21
N ALA A 143 5.32 -11.22 -0.52
CA ALA A 143 5.22 -12.62 -0.18
C ALA A 143 4.08 -12.87 0.82
N GLN A 144 3.49 -14.04 0.79
CA GLN A 144 2.47 -14.44 1.75
C GLN A 144 3.05 -14.46 3.18
N TYR A 145 2.28 -13.96 4.13
CA TYR A 145 2.67 -13.86 5.56
C TYR A 145 3.91 -13.01 5.83
N ALA A 146 4.28 -12.11 4.93
CA ALA A 146 5.42 -11.21 5.08
C ALA A 146 4.99 -9.74 5.13
N PRO A 147 4.34 -9.30 6.22
CA PRO A 147 3.96 -7.89 6.37
C PRO A 147 5.19 -7.00 6.53
N LEU A 148 5.14 -5.81 5.94
CA LEU A 148 6.17 -4.79 6.10
C LEU A 148 5.80 -3.84 7.25
N SER A 149 6.82 -3.39 8.01
CA SER A 149 6.65 -2.31 8.99
C SER A 149 6.37 -0.97 8.28
N VAL A 150 5.79 -0.01 9.00
CA VAL A 150 5.52 1.32 8.44
C VAL A 150 6.82 2.01 8.03
N SER A 151 7.88 1.84 8.81
CA SER A 151 9.21 2.38 8.50
C SER A 151 9.79 1.79 7.22
N ASN A 152 9.71 0.47 7.00
CA ASN A 152 10.15 -0.16 5.76
C ASN A 152 9.36 0.34 4.56
N MET A 153 8.03 0.36 4.64
CA MET A 153 7.18 0.92 3.57
C MET A 153 7.55 2.37 3.25
N ALA A 154 7.80 3.20 4.28
CA ALA A 154 8.17 4.59 4.10
C ALA A 154 9.51 4.75 3.38
N ILE A 155 10.52 3.96 3.73
CA ILE A 155 11.84 4.01 3.08
C ILE A 155 11.76 3.54 1.62
N THR A 156 11.04 2.46 1.33
CA THR A 156 10.80 1.99 -0.04
C THR A 156 10.11 3.08 -0.88
N LEU A 157 9.02 3.66 -0.38
CA LEU A 157 8.29 4.71 -1.08
C LEU A 157 9.13 5.98 -1.28
N LEU A 158 9.94 6.36 -0.27
CA LEU A 158 10.84 7.51 -0.37
C LEU A 158 11.89 7.29 -1.45
N ALA A 159 12.51 6.10 -1.49
CA ALA A 159 13.51 5.75 -2.49
C ALA A 159 12.91 5.74 -3.91
N ALA A 160 11.74 5.13 -4.09
CA ALA A 160 11.06 5.07 -5.38
C ALA A 160 10.59 6.46 -5.87
N ASN A 161 10.03 7.29 -4.98
CA ASN A 161 9.56 8.62 -5.34
C ASN A 161 10.69 9.56 -5.77
N ASN A 162 11.86 9.43 -5.15
CA ASN A 162 13.04 10.24 -5.45
C ASN A 162 13.90 9.68 -6.60
N GLY A 163 13.46 8.63 -7.30
CA GLY A 163 14.17 8.08 -8.46
C GLY A 163 15.39 7.23 -8.14
N TYR A 164 15.60 6.83 -6.90
CA TYR A 164 16.74 5.99 -6.52
C TYR A 164 16.68 4.55 -7.07
N LEU A 165 15.54 4.16 -7.65
CA LEU A 165 15.36 2.89 -8.32
C LEU A 165 15.33 2.99 -9.86
N ASP A 166 15.47 4.16 -10.45
CA ASP A 166 15.33 4.36 -11.89
C ASP A 166 16.44 3.66 -12.71
N ASP A 167 17.58 3.42 -12.10
CA ASP A 167 18.73 2.69 -12.66
C ASP A 167 18.79 1.20 -12.25
N VAL A 168 17.82 0.73 -11.46
CA VAL A 168 17.76 -0.66 -11.00
C VAL A 168 16.93 -1.49 -11.98
N PRO A 169 17.49 -2.60 -12.54
CA PRO A 169 16.74 -3.51 -13.40
C PRO A 169 15.49 -4.02 -12.68
N THR A 170 14.37 -4.13 -13.41
CA THR A 170 13.07 -4.51 -12.84
C THR A 170 13.14 -5.83 -12.06
N GLU A 171 13.90 -6.81 -12.55
CA GLU A 171 14.08 -8.12 -11.90
C GLU A 171 14.83 -8.03 -10.57
N LYS A 172 15.56 -6.95 -10.34
CA LYS A 172 16.35 -6.73 -9.12
C LYS A 172 15.67 -5.80 -8.10
N VAL A 173 14.54 -5.22 -8.42
CA VAL A 173 13.82 -4.26 -7.57
C VAL A 173 13.53 -4.82 -6.17
N LEU A 174 13.01 -6.05 -6.07
CA LEU A 174 12.70 -6.68 -4.78
C LEU A 174 13.97 -7.04 -3.98
N SER A 175 15.05 -7.43 -4.66
CA SER A 175 16.32 -7.69 -4.00
C SER A 175 16.98 -6.41 -3.50
N PHE A 176 16.87 -5.31 -4.26
CA PHE A 176 17.27 -3.98 -3.83
C PHE A 176 16.50 -3.54 -2.58
N GLU A 177 15.16 -3.66 -2.58
CA GLU A 177 14.30 -3.34 -1.45
C GLU A 177 14.72 -4.10 -0.19
N SER A 178 14.87 -5.41 -0.29
CA SER A 178 15.27 -6.26 0.84
C SER A 178 16.65 -5.87 1.40
N ALA A 179 17.62 -5.61 0.53
CA ALA A 179 18.96 -5.18 0.93
C ALA A 179 18.95 -3.78 1.56
N LEU A 180 18.15 -2.85 1.02
CA LEU A 180 17.95 -1.51 1.58
C LEU A 180 17.37 -1.59 2.99
N HIS A 181 16.33 -2.41 3.20
CA HIS A 181 15.73 -2.61 4.53
C HIS A 181 16.75 -3.19 5.53
N GLY A 182 17.56 -4.15 5.12
CA GLY A 182 18.65 -4.71 5.94
C GLY A 182 19.69 -3.66 6.32
N PHE A 183 20.11 -2.85 5.36
CA PHE A 183 21.06 -1.76 5.57
C PHE A 183 20.50 -0.69 6.53
N MET A 184 19.27 -0.26 6.32
CA MET A 184 18.59 0.72 7.18
C MET A 184 18.47 0.21 8.63
N SER A 185 18.03 -1.03 8.79
CA SER A 185 17.86 -1.65 10.11
C SER A 185 19.18 -1.82 10.86
N SER A 186 20.29 -2.03 10.16
CA SER A 186 21.61 -2.22 10.77
C SER A 186 22.32 -0.90 11.07
N LYS A 187 22.38 0.02 10.11
CA LYS A 187 23.18 1.25 10.22
C LYS A 187 22.38 2.48 10.63
N TYR A 188 21.07 2.52 10.31
CA TYR A 188 20.20 3.68 10.53
C TYR A 188 18.99 3.35 11.41
N LYS A 189 19.17 2.40 12.33
CA LYS A 189 18.11 1.92 13.21
C LYS A 189 17.33 3.03 13.89
N LYS A 190 18.00 4.09 14.37
CA LYS A 190 17.32 5.23 15.03
C LYS A 190 16.32 5.93 14.11
N VAL A 191 16.60 6.04 12.81
CA VAL A 191 15.69 6.64 11.83
C VAL A 191 14.48 5.73 11.64
N MET A 192 14.70 4.41 11.57
CA MET A 192 13.62 3.42 11.44
C MET A 192 12.71 3.42 12.68
N ASP A 193 13.29 3.40 13.87
CA ASP A 193 12.57 3.42 15.16
C ASP A 193 11.76 4.73 15.32
N ASP A 194 12.31 5.88 14.90
CA ASP A 194 11.62 7.18 14.92
C ASP A 194 10.39 7.17 14.00
N ILE A 195 10.54 6.72 12.76
CA ILE A 195 9.43 6.61 11.82
C ILE A 195 8.35 5.64 12.34
N GLU A 196 8.77 4.49 12.87
CA GLU A 196 7.84 3.46 13.35
C GLU A 196 7.05 3.94 14.59
N SER A 197 7.70 4.67 15.50
CA SER A 197 7.06 5.16 16.73
C SER A 197 6.17 6.38 16.50
N THR A 198 6.58 7.30 15.61
CA THR A 198 5.84 8.55 15.35
C THR A 198 4.82 8.42 14.21
N LEU A 199 4.95 7.38 13.38
CA LEU A 199 4.17 7.16 12.16
C LEU A 199 4.20 8.38 11.22
N SER A 200 5.27 9.15 11.30
CA SER A 200 5.48 10.39 10.54
C SER A 200 6.94 10.54 10.15
N MET A 201 7.20 11.41 9.18
CA MET A 201 8.54 11.75 8.73
C MET A 201 8.62 13.27 8.61
N ASN A 202 9.33 13.89 9.55
CA ASN A 202 9.65 15.33 9.51
C ASN A 202 10.83 15.58 8.55
N GLU A 203 11.15 16.85 8.30
CA GLU A 203 12.23 17.23 7.37
C GLU A 203 13.61 16.70 7.78
N ASP A 204 13.89 16.63 9.08
CA ASP A 204 15.18 16.12 9.59
C ASP A 204 15.29 14.60 9.40
N SER A 205 14.23 13.86 9.76
CA SER A 205 14.14 12.41 9.54
C SER A 205 14.19 12.08 8.04
N GLU A 206 13.56 12.88 7.18
CA GLU A 206 13.59 12.71 5.73
C GLU A 206 14.99 12.92 5.15
N LYS A 207 15.67 13.99 5.55
CA LYS A 207 17.07 14.25 5.13
C LYS A 207 18.01 13.12 5.55
N LYS A 208 17.84 12.60 6.77
CA LYS A 208 18.63 11.46 7.26
C LYS A 208 18.32 10.18 6.48
N ALA A 209 17.06 9.94 6.15
CA ALA A 209 16.64 8.79 5.34
C ALA A 209 17.19 8.89 3.90
N ILE A 210 17.11 10.05 3.28
CA ILE A 210 17.69 10.30 1.95
C ILE A 210 19.19 10.03 1.97
N LYS A 211 19.92 10.61 2.91
CA LYS A 211 21.36 10.36 3.04
C LYS A 211 21.67 8.87 3.22
N ALA A 212 20.88 8.17 4.01
CA ALA A 212 21.06 6.73 4.21
C ALA A 212 20.84 5.91 2.92
N ILE A 213 19.86 6.31 2.08
CA ILE A 213 19.63 5.68 0.77
C ILE A 213 20.80 5.97 -0.17
N GLU A 214 21.35 7.19 -0.16
CA GLU A 214 22.53 7.56 -0.94
C GLU A 214 23.77 6.75 -0.51
N ASP A 215 24.01 6.64 0.80
CA ASP A 215 25.10 5.82 1.35
C ASP A 215 24.95 4.34 0.97
N PHE A 216 23.70 3.83 0.96
CA PHE A 216 23.41 2.48 0.50
C PHE A 216 23.76 2.30 -0.99
N LYS A 217 23.32 3.21 -1.85
CA LYS A 217 23.60 3.15 -3.29
C LYS A 217 25.08 3.30 -3.61
N ALA A 218 25.81 4.11 -2.85
CA ALA A 218 27.27 4.25 -3.02
C ALA A 218 28.04 2.96 -2.70
N THR A 219 27.49 2.09 -1.86
CA THR A 219 28.15 0.85 -1.43
C THR A 219 27.63 -0.41 -2.14
N ASN A 220 26.55 -0.31 -2.90
CA ASN A 220 25.92 -1.44 -3.58
C ASN A 220 25.61 -1.09 -5.04
N THR A 221 26.03 -1.97 -5.95
CA THR A 221 25.74 -1.86 -7.39
C THR A 221 24.70 -2.90 -7.77
N TYR A 222 23.67 -2.51 -8.50
CA TYR A 222 22.56 -3.37 -8.94
C TYR A 222 22.44 -3.44 -10.46
#